data_385fd4f855066f12ea17f08734ef42ad
#
_entry.id   385fd4f855066f12ea17f08734ef42ad
#
_cell.length_a   1.000
_cell.length_b   1.000
_cell.length_c   1.000
_cell.angle_alpha   90.00
_cell.angle_beta   90.00
_cell.angle_gamma   90.00
#
_symmetry.space_group_name_H-M   'P 1'
#
loop_
_entity.id
_entity.type
_entity.pdbx_description
1 polymer ?
#
loop_
_entity_poly.entity_id
_entity_poly.type
_entity_poly.pdbx_seq_one_letter_code
_entity_poly.pdbx_strand_id
1 'polypeptide(L)'
;MPFINIKTNAALSQEKKGIIKRRLFDCISVIPGKSDRYLMVALEDGLYMAFHRESDANIAFTEVKIFGGSTKDAYQKLTAAICNILSDEADVSGECCYVKFDETKYWGYNGFMF
;
A
#
# COMPACT_ATOMS: atom_id res chain seq x y z
N MET A 1 -11.07 -3.10 8.41
CA MET A 1 -11.02 -3.75 7.11
C MET A 1 -10.28 -2.88 6.12
N PRO A 2 -8.99 -3.10 5.96
CA PRO A 2 -8.21 -2.38 4.95
C PRO A 2 -7.85 -3.26 3.77
N PHE A 3 -7.67 -2.61 2.62
CA PHE A 3 -7.10 -3.23 1.43
C PHE A 3 -5.98 -2.33 0.92
N ILE A 4 -4.79 -2.89 0.73
CA ILE A 4 -3.64 -2.18 0.18
C ILE A 4 -3.31 -2.80 -1.17
N ASN A 5 -3.36 -2.00 -2.23
CA ASN A 5 -2.97 -2.41 -3.57
C ASN A 5 -1.78 -1.56 -4.03
N ILE A 6 -0.68 -2.21 -4.36
CA ILE A 6 0.53 -1.54 -4.84
C ILE A 6 0.74 -1.89 -6.31
N LYS A 7 0.81 -0.87 -7.14
CA LYS A 7 1.19 -0.97 -8.56
C LYS A 7 2.58 -0.39 -8.74
N THR A 8 3.47 -1.13 -9.39
CA THR A 8 4.83 -0.67 -9.64
C THR A 8 5.32 -1.16 -11.01
N ASN A 9 6.20 -0.39 -11.61
CA ASN A 9 6.91 -0.80 -12.82
C ASN A 9 8.14 -1.68 -12.51
N ALA A 10 8.57 -1.72 -11.25
CA ALA A 10 9.66 -2.59 -10.85
C ALA A 10 9.27 -4.06 -11.00
N ALA A 11 10.22 -4.90 -11.41
CA ALA A 11 10.03 -6.35 -11.40
C ALA A 11 10.44 -6.88 -10.03
N LEU A 12 9.54 -7.59 -9.36
CA LEU A 12 9.76 -8.09 -8.01
C LEU A 12 9.84 -9.61 -8.01
N SER A 13 10.86 -10.14 -7.31
CA SER A 13 10.95 -11.58 -7.07
C SER A 13 9.85 -12.03 -6.11
N GLN A 14 9.57 -13.34 -6.07
CA GLN A 14 8.63 -13.89 -5.10
C GLN A 14 9.11 -13.62 -3.67
N GLU A 15 10.43 -13.66 -3.44
CA GLU A 15 11.02 -13.34 -2.15
C GLU A 15 10.71 -11.91 -1.74
N LYS A 16 10.93 -10.93 -2.63
CA LYS A 16 10.65 -9.53 -2.35
C LYS A 16 9.16 -9.28 -2.11
N LYS A 17 8.30 -9.91 -2.89
CA LYS A 17 6.85 -9.82 -2.67
C LYS A 17 6.46 -10.34 -1.29
N GLY A 18 7.07 -11.44 -0.83
CA GLY A 18 6.83 -11.97 0.49
C GLY A 18 7.28 -11.05 1.61
N ILE A 19 8.42 -10.38 1.44
CA ILE A 19 8.92 -9.41 2.42
C ILE A 19 8.01 -8.20 2.48
N ILE A 20 7.63 -7.65 1.33
CA ILE A 20 6.72 -6.50 1.26
C ILE A 20 5.40 -6.84 1.96
N LYS A 21 4.83 -8.01 1.65
CA LYS A 21 3.60 -8.48 2.29
C LYS A 21 3.75 -8.48 3.82
N ARG A 22 4.79 -9.14 4.35
CA ARG A 22 4.98 -9.23 5.80
C ARG A 22 5.11 -7.86 6.44
N ARG A 23 5.87 -6.96 5.83
CA ARG A 23 6.07 -5.62 6.37
C ARG A 23 4.77 -4.81 6.36
N LEU A 24 3.92 -4.98 5.34
CA LEU A 24 2.62 -4.32 5.31
C LEU A 24 1.71 -4.84 6.41
N PHE A 25 1.67 -6.17 6.61
CA PHE A 25 0.89 -6.76 7.71
C PHE A 25 1.39 -6.27 9.07
N ASP A 26 2.70 -6.10 9.22
CA ASP A 26 3.28 -5.64 10.49
C ASP A 26 2.97 -4.17 10.78
N CYS A 27 2.81 -3.33 9.75
CA CYS A 27 2.66 -1.88 9.96
C CYS A 27 1.22 -1.37 9.93
N ILE A 28 0.23 -2.20 9.57
CA ILE A 28 -1.15 -1.71 9.41
C ILE A 28 -1.75 -1.20 10.73
N SER A 29 -1.26 -1.69 11.86
CA SER A 29 -1.75 -1.29 13.18
C SER A 29 -1.40 0.15 13.57
N VAL A 30 -0.58 0.86 12.79
CA VAL A 30 -0.39 2.30 12.98
C VAL A 30 -1.70 3.09 12.78
N ILE A 31 -2.65 2.50 12.07
CA ILE A 31 -4.00 3.04 11.98
C ILE A 31 -4.81 2.47 13.15
N PRO A 32 -5.27 3.31 14.09
CA PRO A 32 -6.02 2.83 15.26
C PRO A 32 -7.23 1.98 14.86
N GLY A 33 -7.40 0.87 15.54
CA GLY A 33 -8.53 -0.04 15.29
C GLY A 33 -8.34 -0.98 14.11
N LYS A 34 -7.22 -0.89 13.39
CA LYS A 34 -6.92 -1.80 12.28
C LYS A 34 -5.88 -2.82 12.73
N SER A 35 -6.08 -4.07 12.32
CA SER A 35 -5.14 -5.15 12.61
C SER A 35 -4.84 -5.92 11.32
N ASP A 36 -3.84 -6.77 11.37
CA ASP A 36 -3.46 -7.60 10.23
C ASP A 36 -4.50 -8.67 9.90
N ARG A 37 -5.40 -8.97 10.83
CA ARG A 37 -6.39 -10.05 10.66
C ARG A 37 -7.27 -9.86 9.42
N TYR A 38 -7.65 -8.62 9.12
CA TYR A 38 -8.56 -8.31 8.01
C TYR A 38 -7.88 -7.54 6.88
N LEU A 39 -6.57 -7.40 6.94
CA LEU A 39 -5.83 -6.74 5.86
C LEU A 39 -5.77 -7.66 4.64
N MET A 40 -6.12 -7.10 3.49
CA MET A 40 -5.90 -7.73 2.20
C MET A 40 -4.87 -6.92 1.43
N VAL A 41 -3.92 -7.60 0.80
CA VAL A 41 -2.84 -6.96 0.04
C VAL A 41 -2.81 -7.52 -1.37
N ALA A 42 -2.66 -6.64 -2.35
CA ALA A 42 -2.37 -7.01 -3.72
C ALA A 42 -1.13 -6.28 -4.19
N LEU A 43 -0.27 -6.98 -4.94
CA LEU A 43 0.93 -6.42 -5.55
C LEU A 43 0.87 -6.68 -7.05
N GLU A 44 0.96 -5.61 -7.83
CA GLU A 44 1.01 -5.67 -9.29
C GLU A 44 2.34 -5.09 -9.73
N ASP A 45 3.29 -5.95 -10.08
CA ASP A 45 4.64 -5.53 -10.47
C ASP A 45 4.85 -5.64 -11.99
N GLY A 46 5.96 -5.09 -12.46
CA GLY A 46 6.33 -5.16 -13.86
C GLY A 46 5.36 -4.44 -14.79
N LEU A 47 4.63 -3.46 -14.30
CA LEU A 47 3.63 -2.73 -15.08
C LEU A 47 4.27 -1.65 -15.94
N TYR A 48 3.62 -1.32 -17.05
CA TYR A 48 3.98 -0.14 -17.81
C TYR A 48 3.41 1.08 -17.09
N MET A 49 4.30 1.88 -16.52
CA MET A 49 3.92 3.08 -15.76
C MET A 49 4.93 4.19 -16.07
N ALA A 50 4.46 5.43 -16.04
CA ALA A 50 5.32 6.58 -16.26
C ALA A 50 5.05 7.66 -15.22
N PHE A 51 6.12 8.27 -14.73
CA PHE A 51 6.08 9.40 -13.81
C PHE A 51 7.36 10.21 -14.04
N HIS A 52 7.25 11.53 -14.08
CA HIS A 52 8.36 12.39 -14.54
C HIS A 52 8.77 12.01 -15.97
N ARG A 53 8.26 12.74 -16.90
CA ARG A 53 8.25 12.53 -18.36
C ARG A 53 9.45 11.77 -18.95
N GLU A 54 10.66 12.10 -18.51
CA GLU A 54 11.91 11.57 -19.08
C GLU A 54 12.62 10.60 -18.12
N SER A 55 11.92 10.04 -17.14
CA SER A 55 12.56 9.21 -16.13
C SER A 55 12.36 7.72 -16.38
N ASP A 56 13.41 6.94 -16.14
CA ASP A 56 13.37 5.47 -16.11
C ASP A 56 13.29 4.91 -14.69
N ALA A 57 13.09 5.76 -13.69
CA ALA A 57 13.09 5.34 -12.30
C ALA A 57 11.99 4.33 -12.00
N ASN A 58 12.23 3.50 -11.00
CA ASN A 58 11.17 2.68 -10.41
C ASN A 58 10.17 3.59 -9.71
N ILE A 59 8.89 3.35 -9.94
CA ILE A 59 7.80 4.15 -9.38
C ILE A 59 6.73 3.23 -8.81
N ALA A 60 5.89 3.78 -7.93
CA ALA A 60 4.79 3.01 -7.37
C ALA A 60 3.59 3.91 -7.09
N PHE A 61 2.42 3.35 -7.25
CA PHE A 61 1.16 3.94 -6.81
C PHE A 61 0.49 2.97 -5.87
N THR A 62 0.29 3.40 -4.63
CA THR A 62 -0.35 2.58 -3.60
C THR A 62 -1.73 3.13 -3.29
N GLU A 63 -2.72 2.25 -3.34
CA GLU A 63 -4.09 2.56 -2.93
C GLU A 63 -4.36 1.87 -1.61
N VAL A 64 -4.84 2.65 -0.64
CA VAL A 64 -5.26 2.13 0.67
C VAL A 64 -6.75 2.41 0.80
N LYS A 65 -7.54 1.34 0.86
CA LYS A 65 -9.00 1.43 0.99
C LYS A 65 -9.39 1.00 2.39
N ILE A 66 -10.21 1.80 3.05
CA ILE A 66 -10.52 1.61 4.47
C ILE A 66 -12.02 1.74 4.70
N PHE A 67 -12.58 0.80 5.46
CA PHE A 67 -13.92 0.95 6.01
C PHE A 67 -13.89 1.93 7.18
N GLY A 68 -14.77 2.94 7.13
CA GLY A 68 -14.75 4.03 8.08
C GLY A 68 -13.69 5.06 7.70
N GLY A 69 -12.86 5.42 8.65
CA GLY A 69 -11.81 6.39 8.41
C GLY A 69 -10.84 6.46 9.57
N SER A 70 -9.86 7.33 9.47
CA SER A 70 -8.89 7.56 10.51
C SER A 70 -8.41 9.02 10.47
N THR A 71 -7.30 9.31 11.13
CA THR A 71 -6.77 10.66 11.22
C THR A 71 -5.68 10.89 10.16
N LYS A 72 -5.45 12.15 9.85
CA LYS A 72 -4.34 12.53 8.97
C LYS A 72 -3.01 12.05 9.53
N ASP A 73 -2.83 12.09 10.85
CA ASP A 73 -1.60 11.63 11.49
C ASP A 73 -1.38 10.13 11.29
N ALA A 74 -2.42 9.31 11.44
CA ALA A 74 -2.33 7.88 11.19
C ALA A 74 -2.01 7.60 9.73
N TYR A 75 -2.63 8.30 8.81
CA TYR A 75 -2.35 8.15 7.37
C TYR A 75 -0.93 8.59 7.02
N GLN A 76 -0.44 9.65 7.67
CA GLN A 76 0.95 10.08 7.51
C GLN A 76 1.92 8.97 7.93
N LYS A 77 1.66 8.33 9.06
CA LYS A 77 2.52 7.24 9.56
C LYS A 77 2.51 6.04 8.63
N LEU A 78 1.33 5.67 8.13
CA LEU A 78 1.24 4.55 7.18
C LEU A 78 1.91 4.90 5.85
N THR A 79 1.74 6.13 5.38
CA THR A 79 2.42 6.60 4.16
C THR A 79 3.93 6.48 4.29
N ALA A 80 4.49 6.94 5.42
CA ALA A 80 5.92 6.84 5.66
C ALA A 80 6.38 5.38 5.70
N ALA A 81 5.62 4.51 6.35
CA ALA A 81 5.94 3.09 6.43
C ALA A 81 5.93 2.44 5.04
N ILE A 82 4.91 2.70 4.22
CA ILE A 82 4.80 2.15 2.87
C ILE A 82 5.96 2.65 2.00
N CYS A 83 6.28 3.93 2.04
CA CYS A 83 7.40 4.48 1.27
C CYS A 83 8.73 3.84 1.68
N ASN A 84 8.94 3.62 2.98
CA ASN A 84 10.15 2.95 3.46
C ASN A 84 10.22 1.50 2.98
N ILE A 85 9.12 0.78 3.03
CA ILE A 85 9.06 -0.61 2.55
C ILE A 85 9.43 -0.67 1.07
N LEU A 86 8.84 0.18 0.25
CA LEU A 86 9.08 0.16 -1.19
C LEU A 86 10.47 0.66 -1.55
N SER A 87 11.02 1.59 -0.79
CA SER A 87 12.42 2.01 -0.97
C SER A 87 13.38 0.87 -0.69
N ASP A 88 13.16 0.14 0.41
CA ASP A 88 14.03 -0.97 0.80
C ASP A 88 13.91 -2.18 -0.12
N GLU A 89 12.69 -2.54 -0.54
CA GLU A 89 12.43 -3.83 -1.17
C GLU A 89 12.16 -3.75 -2.67
N ALA A 90 11.78 -2.60 -3.19
CA ALA A 90 11.44 -2.42 -4.60
C ALA A 90 12.30 -1.36 -5.30
N ASP A 91 13.24 -0.76 -4.59
CA ASP A 91 14.09 0.31 -5.10
C ASP A 91 13.27 1.48 -5.67
N VAL A 92 12.18 1.83 -4.99
CA VAL A 92 11.32 2.97 -5.32
C VAL A 92 11.60 4.07 -4.32
N SER A 93 12.17 5.20 -4.77
CA SER A 93 12.41 6.32 -3.86
C SER A 93 11.08 6.96 -3.43
N GLY A 94 11.09 7.60 -2.24
CA GLY A 94 9.88 8.23 -1.70
C GLY A 94 9.26 9.25 -2.63
N GLU A 95 10.06 9.99 -3.37
CA GLU A 95 9.57 10.99 -4.34
C GLU A 95 8.97 10.36 -5.60
N CYS A 96 9.10 9.05 -5.76
CA CYS A 96 8.52 8.28 -6.86
C CYS A 96 7.36 7.38 -6.39
N CYS A 97 6.87 7.59 -5.20
CA CYS A 97 5.83 6.76 -4.59
C CYS A 97 4.64 7.62 -4.18
N TYR A 98 3.48 7.34 -4.76
CA TYR A 98 2.22 7.92 -4.30
C TYR A 98 1.49 6.94 -3.41
N VAL A 99 0.84 7.47 -2.38
CA VAL A 99 -0.04 6.69 -1.51
C VAL A 99 -1.36 7.45 -1.41
N LYS A 100 -2.43 6.81 -1.83
CA LYS A 100 -3.77 7.39 -1.84
C LYS A 100 -4.66 6.62 -0.87
N PHE A 101 -5.50 7.35 -0.11
CA PHE A 101 -6.43 6.75 0.85
C PHE A 101 -7.87 7.01 0.39
N ASP A 102 -8.66 5.94 0.39
CA ASP A 102 -10.09 6.00 0.11
C ASP A 102 -10.85 5.45 1.30
N GLU A 103 -11.75 6.25 1.86
CA GLU A 103 -12.62 5.86 2.96
C GLU A 103 -13.99 5.53 2.42
N THR A 104 -14.65 4.52 2.99
CA THR A 104 -16.01 4.16 2.61
C THR A 104 -16.85 3.85 3.82
N LYS A 105 -18.15 4.15 3.71
CA LYS A 105 -19.16 3.75 4.71
C LYS A 105 -19.67 2.33 4.46
N TYR A 106 -19.47 1.81 3.26
CA TYR A 106 -20.09 0.56 2.84
C TYR A 106 -19.01 -0.45 2.52
N TRP A 107 -18.96 -1.51 3.30
CA TRP A 107 -17.98 -2.59 3.14
C TRP A 107 -18.68 -3.92 3.37
N GLY A 108 -18.69 -4.76 2.34
CA GLY A 108 -19.28 -6.09 2.44
C GLY A 108 -18.23 -7.11 2.83
N TYR A 109 -18.59 -8.01 3.74
CA TYR A 109 -17.73 -9.10 4.18
C TYR A 109 -18.60 -10.28 4.59
N ASN A 110 -18.22 -11.46 4.15
CA ASN A 110 -18.90 -12.73 4.50
C ASN A 110 -20.41 -12.68 4.25
N GLY A 111 -20.81 -12.04 3.15
CA GLY A 111 -22.22 -11.96 2.76
C GLY A 111 -23.03 -10.87 3.47
N PHE A 112 -22.40 -10.05 4.29
CA PHE A 112 -23.06 -8.98 5.03
C PHE A 112 -22.44 -7.63 4.74
N MET A 113 -23.24 -6.60 4.86
CA MET A 113 -22.79 -5.21 4.74
C MET A 113 -22.60 -4.62 6.13
N PHE A 114 -21.44 -4.00 6.35
CA PHE A 114 -21.19 -3.28 7.60
C PHE A 114 -21.74 -1.87 7.58
#